data_733e813026ed356d08cc6af69e070022
#
_entry.id   733e813026ed356d08cc6af69e070022
#
_cell.length_a   1.000
_cell.length_b   1.000
_cell.length_c   1.000
_cell.angle_alpha   90.00
_cell.angle_beta   90.00
_cell.angle_gamma   90.00
#
_symmetry.space_group_name_H-M   'P 1'
#
loop_
_entity.id
_entity.type
_entity.pdbx_description
1 polymer ?
#
loop_
_entity_poly.entity_id
_entity_poly.type
_entity_poly.pdbx_seq_one_letter_code
_entity_poly.pdbx_strand_id
1 'polypeptide(L)'
;MFAKKTTFVAVQRLIMASEKKFSFKARLHSFKYAFRGVFLLFRYEHNAWIHLIAIVCAVTAGIILSLTSLEWVAILFAISSVLAAEAINTAIEKLADFVSPAHQVLIGKAKDLAAAAAVLILSICAFIIGGIIFIPKIIHF
;
A
#
# COMPACT_ATOMS: atom_id res chain seq x y z
N MET A 1 36.18 -18.37 24.34
CA MET A 1 35.39 -17.45 25.19
C MET A 1 35.50 -15.98 24.75
N PHE A 2 36.62 -15.53 24.22
CA PHE A 2 36.87 -14.15 23.78
C PHE A 2 36.06 -13.73 22.52
N ALA A 3 35.87 -14.59 21.51
CA ALA A 3 35.18 -14.25 20.26
C ALA A 3 33.71 -13.83 20.45
N LYS A 4 32.97 -14.47 21.36
CA LYS A 4 31.57 -14.13 21.66
C LYS A 4 31.39 -12.73 22.26
N LYS A 5 32.34 -12.29 23.10
CA LYS A 5 32.34 -10.95 23.72
C LYS A 5 32.56 -9.84 22.68
N THR A 6 33.43 -10.06 21.72
CA THR A 6 33.73 -9.08 20.65
C THR A 6 32.54 -8.91 19.72
N THR A 7 31.88 -9.99 19.35
CA THR A 7 30.66 -9.96 18.51
C THR A 7 29.51 -9.24 19.22
N PHE A 8 29.29 -9.50 20.52
CA PHE A 8 28.25 -8.85 21.31
C PHE A 8 28.45 -7.33 21.42
N VAL A 9 29.69 -6.90 21.69
CA VAL A 9 30.06 -5.46 21.76
C VAL A 9 29.89 -4.79 20.40
N ALA A 10 30.23 -5.47 19.30
CA ALA A 10 30.04 -4.94 17.95
C ALA A 10 28.55 -4.77 17.62
N VAL A 11 27.72 -5.75 17.97
CA VAL A 11 26.26 -5.68 17.81
C VAL A 11 25.65 -4.56 18.66
N GLN A 12 26.07 -4.42 19.92
CA GLN A 12 25.61 -3.31 20.76
C GLN A 12 26.01 -1.93 20.19
N ARG A 13 27.22 -1.79 19.66
CA ARG A 13 27.65 -0.54 18.99
C ARG A 13 26.84 -0.24 17.74
N LEU A 14 26.47 -1.26 16.96
CA LEU A 14 25.58 -1.10 15.80
C LEU A 14 24.17 -0.70 16.22
N ILE A 15 23.63 -1.28 17.29
CA ILE A 15 22.32 -0.91 17.84
C ILE A 15 22.33 0.53 18.36
N MET A 16 23.35 0.92 19.14
CA MET A 16 23.50 2.28 19.67
C MET A 16 23.75 3.32 18.57
N ALA A 17 24.49 2.97 17.51
CA ALA A 17 24.70 3.84 16.34
C ALA A 17 23.42 4.05 15.53
N SER A 18 22.40 3.20 15.73
CA SER A 18 21.10 3.28 15.08
C SER A 18 20.12 4.28 15.75
N GLU A 19 20.44 4.87 16.91
CA GLU A 19 19.62 5.95 17.50
C GLU A 19 19.75 7.24 16.70
N LYS A 20 19.08 7.27 15.54
CA LYS A 20 18.96 8.50 14.74
C LYS A 20 18.15 9.51 15.54
N LYS A 21 18.80 10.58 16.01
CA LYS A 21 18.12 11.74 16.61
C LYS A 21 16.98 12.20 15.68
N PHE A 22 15.83 12.52 16.26
CA PHE A 22 14.70 13.06 15.51
C PHE A 22 15.14 14.28 14.70
N SER A 23 14.94 14.24 13.38
CA SER A 23 15.27 15.35 12.49
C SER A 23 14.08 15.63 11.57
N PHE A 24 13.54 16.82 11.66
CA PHE A 24 12.45 17.29 10.80
C PHE A 24 12.85 17.29 9.32
N LYS A 25 14.09 17.68 9.03
CA LYS A 25 14.66 17.65 7.67
C LYS A 25 14.71 16.22 7.11
N ALA A 26 15.06 15.23 7.93
CA ALA A 26 15.03 13.84 7.52
C ALA A 26 13.60 13.35 7.23
N ARG A 27 12.60 13.84 7.98
CA ARG A 27 11.18 13.53 7.74
C ARG A 27 10.68 14.11 6.41
N LEU A 28 10.99 15.37 6.14
CA LEU A 28 10.69 15.98 4.83
C LEU A 28 11.35 15.21 3.68
N HIS A 29 12.58 14.77 3.87
CA HIS A 29 13.27 13.97 2.86
C HIS A 29 12.62 12.60 2.63
N SER A 30 11.93 12.04 3.62
CA SER A 30 11.18 10.78 3.48
C SER A 30 10.00 10.90 2.50
N PHE A 31 9.37 12.07 2.38
CA PHE A 31 8.32 12.31 1.39
C PHE A 31 8.82 12.14 -0.05
N LYS A 32 10.08 12.51 -0.34
CA LYS A 32 10.68 12.26 -1.65
C LYS A 32 10.66 10.77 -2.02
N TYR A 33 10.95 9.91 -1.06
CA TYR A 33 10.91 8.46 -1.28
C TYR A 33 9.47 7.96 -1.40
N ALA A 34 8.54 8.50 -0.62
CA ALA A 34 7.13 8.15 -0.72
C ALA A 34 6.55 8.51 -2.10
N PHE A 35 6.78 9.72 -2.60
CA PHE A 35 6.35 10.11 -3.95
C PHE A 35 6.99 9.26 -5.04
N ARG A 36 8.28 8.92 -4.87
CA ARG A 36 8.95 8.01 -5.80
C ARG A 36 8.29 6.62 -5.77
N GLY A 37 7.91 6.11 -4.60
CA GLY A 37 7.20 4.85 -4.44
C GLY A 37 5.86 4.85 -5.19
N VAL A 38 5.06 5.91 -5.04
CA VAL A 38 3.81 6.07 -5.79
C VAL A 38 4.06 6.09 -7.30
N PHE A 39 5.06 6.83 -7.77
CA PHE A 39 5.42 6.86 -9.18
C PHE A 39 5.82 5.46 -9.70
N LEU A 40 6.59 4.69 -8.92
CA LEU A 40 7.01 3.34 -9.28
C LEU A 40 5.82 2.39 -9.35
N LEU A 41 4.83 2.53 -8.45
CA LEU A 41 3.59 1.76 -8.49
C LEU A 41 2.90 1.89 -9.86
N PHE A 42 2.62 3.11 -10.28
CA PHE A 42 1.96 3.37 -11.58
C PHE A 42 2.83 3.02 -12.80
N ARG A 43 4.15 2.99 -12.65
CA ARG A 43 5.06 2.64 -13.74
C ARG A 43 5.13 1.12 -13.97
N TYR A 44 5.04 0.32 -12.92
CA TYR A 44 5.33 -1.12 -13.00
C TYR A 44 4.09 -2.00 -12.85
N GLU A 45 2.99 -1.47 -12.28
CA GLU A 45 1.80 -2.27 -11.99
C GLU A 45 0.61 -1.85 -12.85
N HIS A 46 0.12 -2.78 -13.67
CA HIS A 46 -1.07 -2.54 -14.51
C HIS A 46 -2.33 -2.37 -13.66
N ASN A 47 -2.45 -3.08 -12.54
CA ASN A 47 -3.58 -2.97 -11.62
C ASN A 47 -3.72 -1.56 -11.04
N ALA A 48 -2.60 -0.86 -10.82
CA ALA A 48 -2.63 0.52 -10.34
C ALA A 48 -3.38 1.47 -11.29
N TRP A 49 -3.31 1.24 -12.60
CA TRP A 49 -4.07 2.02 -13.59
C TRP A 49 -5.57 1.71 -13.55
N ILE A 50 -5.95 0.45 -13.32
CA ILE A 50 -7.36 0.06 -13.14
C ILE A 50 -7.91 0.77 -11.90
N HIS A 51 -7.17 0.75 -10.79
CA HIS A 51 -7.55 1.47 -9.58
C HIS A 51 -7.64 2.98 -9.81
N LEU A 52 -6.72 3.57 -10.56
CA LEU A 52 -6.77 5.00 -10.88
C LEU A 52 -8.05 5.38 -11.65
N ILE A 53 -8.44 4.58 -12.64
CA ILE A 53 -9.69 4.78 -13.39
C ILE A 53 -10.89 4.67 -12.44
N ALA A 54 -10.94 3.64 -11.60
CA ALA A 54 -12.00 3.47 -10.61
C ALA A 54 -12.08 4.65 -9.62
N ILE A 55 -10.95 5.18 -9.19
CA ILE A 55 -10.87 6.37 -8.33
C ILE A 55 -11.45 7.59 -9.03
N VAL A 56 -11.05 7.84 -10.27
CA VAL A 56 -11.57 8.98 -11.05
C VAL A 56 -13.08 8.86 -11.22
N CYS A 57 -13.58 7.67 -11.55
CA CYS A 57 -15.02 7.41 -11.67
C CYS A 57 -15.75 7.65 -10.33
N ALA A 58 -15.24 7.09 -9.23
CA ALA A 58 -15.84 7.23 -7.90
C ALA A 58 -15.87 8.67 -7.41
N VAL A 59 -14.76 9.41 -7.59
CA VAL A 59 -14.67 10.83 -7.20
C VAL A 59 -15.63 11.68 -8.06
N THR A 60 -15.65 11.46 -9.37
CA THR A 60 -16.55 12.19 -10.28
C THR A 60 -18.01 11.91 -9.94
N ALA A 61 -18.38 10.64 -9.74
CA ALA A 61 -19.74 10.26 -9.33
C ALA A 61 -20.10 10.87 -7.98
N GLY A 62 -19.16 10.87 -7.03
CA GLY A 62 -19.36 11.47 -5.70
C GLY A 62 -19.66 12.96 -5.74
N ILE A 63 -18.99 13.70 -6.63
CA ILE A 63 -19.24 15.13 -6.85
C ILE A 63 -20.64 15.32 -7.48
N ILE A 64 -20.94 14.59 -8.54
CA ILE A 64 -22.23 14.71 -9.27
C ILE A 64 -23.41 14.37 -8.36
N LEU A 65 -23.29 13.28 -7.59
CA LEU A 65 -24.35 12.79 -6.70
C LEU A 65 -24.34 13.46 -5.32
N SER A 66 -23.54 14.50 -5.13
CA SER A 66 -23.47 15.29 -3.89
C SER A 66 -23.32 14.44 -2.63
N LEU A 67 -22.24 13.64 -2.55
CA LEU A 67 -21.95 12.82 -1.38
C LEU A 67 -21.86 13.67 -0.12
N THR A 68 -22.41 13.17 0.97
CA THR A 68 -22.26 13.73 2.31
C THR A 68 -20.81 13.58 2.83
N SER A 69 -20.43 14.34 3.83
CA SER A 69 -19.08 14.27 4.42
C SER A 69 -18.72 12.86 4.91
N LEU A 70 -19.70 12.14 5.50
CA LEU A 70 -19.46 10.77 5.99
C LEU A 70 -19.26 9.78 4.84
N GLU A 71 -20.01 9.90 3.76
CA GLU A 71 -19.86 9.08 2.55
C GLU A 71 -18.49 9.35 1.90
N TRP A 72 -18.05 10.61 1.86
CA TRP A 72 -16.70 10.95 1.40
C TRP A 72 -15.61 10.29 2.25
N VAL A 73 -15.74 10.31 3.57
CA VAL A 73 -14.78 9.62 4.46
C VAL A 73 -14.72 8.13 4.13
N ALA A 74 -15.86 7.47 3.95
CA ALA A 74 -15.90 6.04 3.63
C ALA A 74 -15.25 5.74 2.26
N ILE A 75 -15.55 6.53 1.22
CA ILE A 75 -14.96 6.36 -0.12
C ILE A 75 -13.45 6.63 -0.10
N LEU A 76 -13.00 7.70 0.55
CA LEU A 76 -11.57 8.01 0.65
C LEU A 76 -10.80 6.96 1.45
N PHE A 77 -11.42 6.40 2.50
CA PHE A 77 -10.81 5.31 3.26
C PHE A 77 -10.71 4.03 2.41
N ALA A 78 -11.75 3.68 1.66
CA ALA A 78 -11.72 2.55 0.75
C ALA A 78 -10.62 2.70 -0.32
N ILE A 79 -10.55 3.85 -0.99
CA ILE A 79 -9.54 4.17 -1.99
C ILE A 79 -8.13 4.04 -1.42
N SER A 80 -7.87 4.69 -0.27
CA SER A 80 -6.54 4.67 0.34
C SER A 80 -6.12 3.29 0.81
N SER A 81 -7.07 2.48 1.31
CA SER A 81 -6.81 1.10 1.73
C SER A 81 -6.41 0.21 0.55
N VAL A 82 -7.13 0.29 -0.57
CA VAL A 82 -6.82 -0.48 -1.78
C VAL A 82 -5.44 -0.07 -2.33
N LEU A 83 -5.18 1.22 -2.49
CA LEU A 83 -3.89 1.69 -3.00
C LEU A 83 -2.71 1.33 -2.09
N ALA A 84 -2.89 1.42 -0.77
CA ALA A 84 -1.86 1.05 0.19
C ALA A 84 -1.55 -0.44 0.12
N ALA A 85 -2.58 -1.28 0.03
CA ALA A 85 -2.41 -2.72 -0.08
C ALA A 85 -1.74 -3.12 -1.41
N GLU A 86 -2.11 -2.49 -2.53
CA GLU A 86 -1.48 -2.72 -3.82
C GLU A 86 0.01 -2.34 -3.79
N ALA A 87 0.35 -1.21 -3.17
CA ALA A 87 1.75 -0.81 -3.00
C ALA A 87 2.56 -1.80 -2.14
N ILE A 88 1.94 -2.33 -1.08
CA ILE A 88 2.57 -3.35 -0.22
C ILE A 88 2.72 -4.67 -0.99
N ASN A 89 1.69 -5.10 -1.73
CA ASN A 89 1.76 -6.29 -2.57
C ASN A 89 2.91 -6.19 -3.58
N THR A 90 2.98 -5.09 -4.32
CA THR A 90 4.07 -4.83 -5.27
C THR A 90 5.44 -4.88 -4.60
N ALA A 91 5.58 -4.30 -3.40
CA ALA A 91 6.84 -4.34 -2.66
C ALA A 91 7.23 -5.77 -2.25
N ILE A 92 6.25 -6.58 -1.81
CA ILE A 92 6.47 -8.01 -1.48
C ILE A 92 6.89 -8.79 -2.72
N GLU A 93 6.23 -8.59 -3.86
CA GLU A 93 6.58 -9.25 -5.11
C GLU A 93 8.01 -8.93 -5.55
N LYS A 94 8.38 -7.63 -5.57
CA LYS A 94 9.76 -7.22 -5.93
C LYS A 94 10.80 -7.78 -4.97
N LEU A 95 10.50 -7.82 -3.67
CA LEU A 95 11.39 -8.40 -2.67
C LEU A 95 11.52 -9.92 -2.86
N ALA A 96 10.40 -10.62 -3.09
CA ALA A 96 10.38 -12.05 -3.34
C ALA A 96 11.20 -12.43 -4.58
N ASP A 97 11.04 -11.70 -5.67
CA ASP A 97 11.77 -11.93 -6.93
C ASP A 97 13.28 -11.66 -6.76
N PHE A 98 13.65 -10.68 -5.94
CA PHE A 98 15.05 -10.40 -5.63
C PHE A 98 15.70 -11.48 -4.75
N VAL A 99 14.98 -11.98 -3.74
CA VAL A 99 15.51 -12.99 -2.79
C VAL A 99 15.57 -14.37 -3.43
N SER A 100 14.61 -14.71 -4.28
CA SER A 100 14.50 -16.02 -4.92
C SER A 100 14.11 -15.89 -6.39
N PRO A 101 15.08 -15.66 -7.27
CA PRO A 101 14.83 -15.63 -8.71
C PRO A 101 14.34 -16.98 -9.27
N ALA A 102 14.70 -18.09 -8.61
CA ALA A 102 14.19 -19.41 -8.93
C ALA A 102 12.83 -19.66 -8.27
N HIS A 103 11.94 -20.35 -8.99
CA HIS A 103 10.62 -20.68 -8.46
C HIS A 103 10.73 -21.55 -7.19
N GLN A 104 10.20 -21.04 -6.07
CA GLN A 104 10.09 -21.76 -4.81
C GLN A 104 8.64 -21.72 -4.33
N VAL A 105 8.11 -22.88 -3.95
CA VAL A 105 6.70 -23.03 -3.54
C VAL A 105 6.31 -22.12 -2.37
N LEU A 106 7.19 -21.94 -1.38
CA LEU A 106 6.91 -21.07 -0.24
C LEU A 106 6.88 -19.59 -0.61
N ILE A 107 7.77 -19.17 -1.50
CA ILE A 107 7.79 -17.78 -2.01
C ILE A 107 6.53 -17.52 -2.86
N GLY A 108 6.13 -18.48 -3.71
CA GLY A 108 4.88 -18.40 -4.46
C GLY A 108 3.68 -18.20 -3.54
N LYS A 109 3.54 -19.02 -2.48
CA LYS A 109 2.46 -18.86 -1.50
C LYS A 109 2.46 -17.50 -0.79
N ALA A 110 3.64 -16.93 -0.52
CA ALA A 110 3.73 -15.60 0.08
C ALA A 110 3.23 -14.50 -0.88
N LYS A 111 3.57 -14.60 -2.16
CA LYS A 111 3.07 -13.69 -3.22
C LYS A 111 1.56 -13.82 -3.39
N ASP A 112 1.03 -15.05 -3.47
CA ASP A 112 -0.41 -15.31 -3.59
C ASP A 112 -1.19 -14.74 -2.41
N LEU A 113 -0.65 -14.87 -1.19
CA LEU A 113 -1.29 -14.33 0.03
C LEU A 113 -1.31 -12.79 0.04
N ALA A 114 -0.23 -12.17 -0.39
CA ALA A 114 -0.15 -10.71 -0.51
C ALA A 114 -1.15 -10.19 -1.56
N ALA A 115 -1.20 -10.83 -2.73
CA ALA A 115 -2.16 -10.50 -3.79
C ALA A 115 -3.62 -10.71 -3.33
N ALA A 116 -3.91 -11.80 -2.60
CA ALA A 116 -5.25 -12.04 -2.07
C ALA A 116 -5.71 -10.94 -1.10
N ALA A 117 -4.82 -10.47 -0.22
CA ALA A 117 -5.14 -9.38 0.70
C ALA A 117 -5.40 -8.06 -0.02
N ALA A 118 -4.52 -7.70 -0.97
CA ALA A 118 -4.59 -6.43 -1.68
C ALA A 118 -5.70 -6.40 -2.72
N VAL A 119 -5.67 -7.32 -3.66
CA VAL A 119 -6.55 -7.27 -4.85
C VAL A 119 -7.93 -7.81 -4.53
N LEU A 120 -8.02 -8.96 -3.82
CA LEU A 120 -9.32 -9.60 -3.62
C LEU A 120 -10.09 -8.98 -2.46
N ILE A 121 -9.55 -8.99 -1.25
CA ILE A 121 -10.30 -8.63 -0.05
C ILE A 121 -10.64 -7.14 -0.06
N LEU A 122 -9.64 -6.26 -0.22
CA LEU A 122 -9.88 -4.81 -0.12
C LEU A 122 -10.62 -4.25 -1.33
N SER A 123 -10.39 -4.78 -2.53
CA SER A 123 -11.14 -4.34 -3.72
C SER A 123 -12.61 -4.76 -3.65
N ILE A 124 -12.92 -5.96 -3.16
CA ILE A 124 -14.30 -6.37 -2.92
C ILE A 124 -14.98 -5.49 -1.88
N CYS A 125 -14.30 -5.21 -0.75
CA CYS A 125 -14.81 -4.30 0.27
C CYS A 125 -15.07 -2.90 -0.29
N ALA A 126 -14.15 -2.35 -1.08
CA ALA A 126 -14.31 -1.05 -1.71
C ALA A 126 -15.49 -1.02 -2.69
N PHE A 127 -15.68 -2.10 -3.47
CA PHE A 127 -16.81 -2.25 -4.37
C PHE A 127 -18.15 -2.32 -3.63
N ILE A 128 -18.21 -3.04 -2.51
CA ILE A 128 -19.41 -3.12 -1.66
C ILE A 128 -19.73 -1.74 -1.05
N ILE A 129 -18.72 -1.03 -0.52
CA ILE A 129 -18.90 0.33 0.03
C ILE A 129 -19.43 1.27 -1.06
N GLY A 130 -18.82 1.22 -2.25
CA GLY A 130 -19.30 1.99 -3.41
C GLY A 130 -20.74 1.66 -3.78
N GLY A 131 -21.10 0.38 -3.83
CA GLY A 131 -22.47 -0.06 -4.10
C GLY A 131 -23.48 0.48 -3.08
N ILE A 132 -23.18 0.38 -1.79
CA ILE A 132 -24.03 0.89 -0.71
C ILE A 132 -24.25 2.41 -0.83
N ILE A 133 -23.23 3.15 -1.23
CA ILE A 133 -23.30 4.62 -1.31
C ILE A 133 -23.92 5.09 -2.62
N PHE A 134 -23.48 4.55 -3.77
CA PHE A 134 -23.86 5.09 -5.07
C PHE A 134 -25.20 4.57 -5.58
N ILE A 135 -25.55 3.29 -5.34
CA ILE A 135 -26.78 2.71 -5.89
C ILE A 135 -28.03 3.48 -5.43
N PRO A 136 -28.25 3.76 -4.13
CA PRO A 136 -29.43 4.51 -3.70
C PRO A 136 -29.46 5.93 -4.30
N LYS A 137 -28.32 6.59 -4.41
CA LYS A 137 -28.23 7.95 -4.96
C LYS A 137 -28.56 8.00 -6.47
N ILE A 138 -28.13 6.99 -7.21
CA ILE A 138 -28.46 6.89 -8.65
C ILE A 138 -29.96 6.63 -8.87
N ILE A 139 -30.57 5.83 -8.00
CA ILE A 139 -32.01 5.52 -8.12
C ILE A 139 -32.89 6.74 -7.78
N HIS A 140 -32.43 7.61 -6.89
CA HIS A 140 -33.15 8.79 -6.41
C HIS A 140 -32.71 10.10 -7.06
N PHE A 141 -31.79 10.04 -8.02
CA PHE A 141 -31.32 11.20 -8.78
C PHE A 141 -32.25 11.55 -9.90
#